data_9658e3a873b137987f25ff3f497cd5b4
#
_entry.id   9658e3a873b137987f25ff3f497cd5b4
#
_cell.length_a   1.000
_cell.length_b   1.000
_cell.length_c   1.000
_cell.angle_alpha   90.00
_cell.angle_beta   90.00
_cell.angle_gamma   90.00
#
_symmetry.space_group_name_H-M   'P 1'
#
loop_
_entity.id
_entity.type
_entity.pdbx_description
1 polymer ?
#
loop_
_entity_poly.entity_id
_entity_poly.type
_entity_poly.pdbx_seq_one_letter_code
_entity_poly.pdbx_strand_id
1 'polypeptide(L)'
;VELIIIDEISMVRADIIDFIDKVLRIYSRNMREPFGGKQLLLVGDIYQLEPVVREEDRRLLSPFYRSSFFFDAKVFEYFQLVSIELRKVYRQSDPVFISILDHIRTSQVPMSDLQKLNQRVGALLDESDSKLAITLSTRRDTVDYINDSQLKLLPGEPTLFRGNIQGEFPESSLPTPMELYLKTGAQIIFIKNDIEHQWVNGTLGTIIGFDDDDAVSYTHLTLPT
;
A
#
# COMPACT_ATOMS: atom_id res chain seq x y z
N VAL A 1 9.41 -5.12 -24.37
CA VAL A 1 9.76 -5.11 -22.93
C VAL A 1 10.77 -6.22 -22.70
N GLU A 2 11.91 -5.92 -22.07
CA GLU A 2 12.98 -6.87 -21.77
C GLU A 2 13.07 -7.20 -20.29
N LEU A 3 12.73 -6.23 -19.44
CA LEU A 3 12.69 -6.33 -17.97
C LEU A 3 11.27 -6.07 -17.47
N ILE A 4 10.82 -6.90 -16.54
CA ILE A 4 9.56 -6.75 -15.80
C ILE A 4 9.90 -6.62 -14.33
N ILE A 5 9.41 -5.56 -13.70
CA ILE A 5 9.57 -5.32 -12.27
C ILE A 5 8.21 -5.55 -11.60
N ILE A 6 8.17 -6.41 -10.59
CA ILE A 6 6.97 -6.63 -9.77
C ILE A 6 7.32 -6.19 -8.36
N ASP A 7 6.71 -5.09 -7.93
CA ASP A 7 6.84 -4.57 -6.58
C ASP A 7 5.78 -5.19 -5.66
N GLU A 8 6.05 -5.17 -4.34
CA GLU A 8 5.20 -5.80 -3.30
C GLU A 8 4.88 -7.27 -3.61
N ILE A 9 5.88 -8.02 -4.06
CA ILE A 9 5.72 -9.42 -4.51
C ILE A 9 5.14 -10.35 -3.43
N SER A 10 5.32 -10.02 -2.15
CA SER A 10 4.75 -10.78 -1.03
C SER A 10 3.22 -10.89 -1.10
N MET A 11 2.55 -9.90 -1.69
CA MET A 11 1.10 -9.85 -1.84
C MET A 11 0.59 -10.54 -3.12
N VAL A 12 1.49 -11.01 -3.98
CA VAL A 12 1.13 -11.66 -5.25
C VAL A 12 0.97 -13.16 -5.05
N ARG A 13 -0.17 -13.71 -5.51
CA ARG A 13 -0.47 -15.14 -5.40
C ARG A 13 0.34 -15.97 -6.40
N ALA A 14 0.62 -17.22 -6.02
CA ALA A 14 1.36 -18.19 -6.85
C ALA A 14 0.71 -18.40 -8.23
N ASP A 15 -0.61 -18.53 -8.28
CA ASP A 15 -1.36 -18.72 -9.53
C ASP A 15 -1.26 -17.51 -10.47
N ILE A 16 -1.15 -16.30 -9.92
CA ILE A 16 -0.95 -15.08 -10.71
C ILE A 16 0.44 -15.06 -11.34
N ILE A 17 1.47 -15.53 -10.64
CA ILE A 17 2.82 -15.67 -11.20
C ILE A 17 2.82 -16.66 -12.37
N ASP A 18 2.20 -17.82 -12.21
CA ASP A 18 2.08 -18.81 -13.29
C ASP A 18 1.25 -18.28 -14.46
N PHE A 19 0.23 -17.47 -14.19
CA PHE A 19 -0.53 -16.78 -15.23
C PHE A 19 0.34 -15.78 -15.99
N ILE A 20 1.15 -14.97 -15.29
CA ILE A 20 2.10 -14.04 -15.91
C ILE A 20 3.11 -14.80 -16.78
N ASP A 21 3.69 -15.89 -16.27
CA ASP A 21 4.59 -16.75 -17.05
C ASP A 21 3.94 -17.20 -18.36
N LYS A 22 2.74 -17.76 -18.27
CA LYS A 22 2.00 -18.26 -19.44
C LYS A 22 1.72 -17.16 -20.45
N VAL A 23 1.25 -16.00 -20.02
CA VAL A 23 0.96 -14.85 -20.88
C VAL A 23 2.23 -14.37 -21.58
N LEU A 24 3.33 -14.23 -20.84
CA LEU A 24 4.60 -13.78 -21.39
C LEU A 24 5.17 -14.76 -22.41
N ARG A 25 5.09 -16.06 -22.19
CA ARG A 25 5.49 -17.08 -23.17
C ARG A 25 4.71 -16.95 -24.48
N ILE A 26 3.40 -16.77 -24.39
CA ILE A 26 2.52 -16.62 -25.57
C ILE A 26 2.88 -15.35 -26.35
N TYR A 27 2.92 -14.19 -25.69
CA TYR A 27 3.15 -12.91 -26.36
C TYR A 27 4.59 -12.71 -26.84
N SER A 28 5.57 -13.33 -26.17
CA SER A 28 6.97 -13.35 -26.66
C SER A 28 7.20 -14.39 -27.75
N ARG A 29 6.21 -15.24 -28.04
CA ARG A 29 6.35 -16.40 -28.93
C ARG A 29 7.49 -17.33 -28.53
N ASN A 30 7.82 -17.37 -27.26
CA ASN A 30 8.87 -18.20 -26.68
C ASN A 30 8.28 -19.08 -25.58
N MET A 31 7.78 -20.25 -25.98
CA MET A 31 7.16 -21.22 -25.08
C MET A 31 8.15 -22.04 -24.27
N ARG A 32 9.45 -21.99 -24.62
CA ARG A 32 10.48 -22.84 -24.01
C ARG A 32 11.06 -22.26 -22.76
N GLU A 33 11.21 -20.94 -22.72
CA GLU A 33 11.85 -20.26 -21.60
C GLU A 33 10.82 -19.70 -20.62
N PRO A 34 11.08 -19.79 -19.30
CA PRO A 34 10.26 -19.14 -18.30
C PRO A 34 10.06 -17.65 -18.62
N PHE A 35 8.85 -17.18 -18.39
CA PHE A 35 8.44 -15.79 -18.66
C PHE A 35 8.72 -15.32 -20.10
N GLY A 36 8.77 -16.26 -21.04
CA GLY A 36 9.09 -15.97 -22.44
C GLY A 36 10.50 -15.42 -22.66
N GLY A 37 11.45 -15.75 -21.78
CA GLY A 37 12.82 -15.26 -21.80
C GLY A 37 12.99 -13.82 -21.32
N LYS A 38 11.98 -13.24 -20.65
CA LYS A 38 12.07 -11.90 -20.08
C LYS A 38 12.77 -11.94 -18.72
N GLN A 39 13.54 -10.91 -18.42
CA GLN A 39 14.13 -10.74 -17.11
C GLN A 39 13.07 -10.28 -16.11
N LEU A 40 13.10 -10.86 -14.91
CA LEU A 40 12.22 -10.46 -13.79
C LEU A 40 13.04 -9.88 -12.65
N LEU A 41 12.55 -8.79 -12.09
CA LEU A 41 12.97 -8.24 -10.82
C LEU A 41 11.75 -8.25 -9.88
N LEU A 42 11.82 -9.09 -8.85
CA LEU A 42 10.79 -9.21 -7.82
C LEU A 42 11.27 -8.43 -6.59
N VAL A 43 10.50 -7.45 -6.16
CA VAL A 43 10.82 -6.59 -5.01
C VAL A 43 9.74 -6.75 -3.96
N GLY A 44 10.11 -6.88 -2.68
CA GLY A 44 9.15 -6.98 -1.59
C GLY A 44 9.75 -7.53 -0.30
N ASP A 45 8.92 -7.66 0.70
CA ASP A 45 9.28 -8.22 2.01
C ASP A 45 8.32 -9.36 2.37
N ILE A 46 8.83 -10.60 2.37
CA ILE A 46 8.04 -11.81 2.64
C ILE A 46 7.49 -11.89 4.07
N TYR A 47 7.97 -11.04 4.99
CA TYR A 47 7.48 -10.94 6.36
C TYR A 47 6.39 -9.86 6.54
N GLN A 48 6.05 -9.12 5.46
CA GLN A 48 4.95 -8.18 5.46
C GLN A 48 3.64 -8.87 5.07
N LEU A 49 2.74 -8.16 4.38
CA LEU A 49 1.41 -8.69 4.07
C LEU A 49 1.48 -9.90 3.13
N GLU A 50 0.76 -10.95 3.50
CA GLU A 50 0.55 -12.13 2.66
C GLU A 50 -0.47 -11.87 1.54
N PRO A 51 -0.52 -12.73 0.51
CA PRO A 51 -1.53 -12.63 -0.53
C PRO A 51 -2.95 -12.77 0.05
N VAL A 52 -3.85 -11.87 -0.35
CA VAL A 52 -5.26 -11.96 0.02
C VAL A 52 -5.93 -13.05 -0.82
N VAL A 53 -6.38 -14.11 -0.16
CA VAL A 53 -7.04 -15.26 -0.79
C VAL A 53 -8.42 -15.44 -0.19
N ARG A 54 -9.46 -15.34 -1.02
CA ARG A 54 -10.83 -15.65 -0.60
C ARG A 54 -10.97 -17.15 -0.32
N GLU A 55 -11.88 -17.53 0.56
CA GLU A 55 -12.06 -18.92 0.94
C GLU A 55 -12.41 -19.82 -0.27
N GLU A 56 -13.18 -19.30 -1.21
CA GLU A 56 -13.51 -19.98 -2.47
C GLU A 56 -12.26 -20.24 -3.32
N ASP A 57 -11.42 -19.22 -3.51
CA ASP A 57 -10.15 -19.35 -4.24
C ASP A 57 -9.21 -20.32 -3.54
N ARG A 58 -9.14 -20.29 -2.20
CA ARG A 58 -8.32 -21.21 -1.41
C ARG A 58 -8.66 -22.65 -1.69
N ARG A 59 -9.95 -22.98 -1.74
CA ARG A 59 -10.43 -24.36 -2.06
C ARG A 59 -10.04 -24.77 -3.48
N LEU A 60 -10.12 -23.85 -4.42
CA LEU A 60 -9.75 -24.11 -5.83
C LEU A 60 -8.24 -24.27 -6.02
N LEU A 61 -7.42 -23.50 -5.30
CA LEU A 61 -5.98 -23.46 -5.47
C LEU A 61 -5.22 -24.50 -4.66
N SER A 62 -5.74 -24.90 -3.48
CA SER A 62 -5.07 -25.85 -2.58
C SER A 62 -4.68 -27.20 -3.19
N PRO A 63 -5.39 -27.77 -4.19
CA PRO A 63 -4.94 -28.98 -4.86
C PRO A 63 -3.71 -28.78 -5.76
N PHE A 64 -3.42 -27.54 -6.16
CA PHE A 64 -2.41 -27.22 -7.16
C PHE A 64 -1.19 -26.53 -6.59
N TYR A 65 -1.33 -25.81 -5.48
CA TYR A 65 -0.28 -24.99 -4.86
C TYR A 65 -0.13 -25.35 -3.37
N ARG A 66 1.11 -25.47 -2.91
CA ARG A 66 1.43 -25.78 -1.51
C ARG A 66 1.05 -24.62 -0.58
N SER A 67 1.23 -23.39 -1.06
CA SER A 67 0.78 -22.17 -0.41
C SER A 67 0.33 -21.13 -1.44
N SER A 68 -0.24 -20.02 -0.95
CA SER A 68 -0.63 -18.89 -1.81
C SER A 68 0.52 -17.96 -2.18
N PHE A 69 1.69 -18.10 -1.55
CA PHE A 69 2.81 -17.22 -1.77
C PHE A 69 3.43 -17.41 -3.17
N PHE A 70 3.93 -16.32 -3.74
CA PHE A 70 4.51 -16.28 -5.08
C PHE A 70 5.58 -17.33 -5.33
N PHE A 71 6.40 -17.63 -4.32
CA PHE A 71 7.51 -18.59 -4.44
C PHE A 71 7.05 -20.06 -4.56
N ASP A 72 5.79 -20.38 -4.30
CA ASP A 72 5.18 -21.69 -4.56
C ASP A 72 4.54 -21.77 -5.96
N ALA A 73 4.77 -20.79 -6.84
CA ALA A 73 4.39 -20.87 -8.24
C ALA A 73 5.16 -21.99 -8.96
N LYS A 74 4.46 -22.73 -9.82
CA LYS A 74 5.03 -23.90 -10.53
C LYS A 74 6.19 -23.55 -11.43
N VAL A 75 6.21 -22.34 -11.99
CA VAL A 75 7.31 -21.87 -12.83
C VAL A 75 8.65 -21.90 -12.08
N PHE A 76 8.66 -21.70 -10.76
CA PHE A 76 9.88 -21.71 -9.96
C PHE A 76 10.39 -23.11 -9.59
N GLU A 77 9.63 -24.18 -9.89
CA GLU A 77 10.14 -25.55 -9.83
C GLU A 77 11.27 -25.79 -10.85
N TYR A 78 11.25 -25.04 -11.96
CA TYR A 78 12.19 -25.18 -13.09
C TYR A 78 13.08 -23.95 -13.27
N PHE A 79 12.97 -22.97 -12.40
CA PHE A 79 13.66 -21.68 -12.50
C PHE A 79 14.13 -21.22 -11.14
N GLN A 80 15.44 -21.06 -10.98
CA GLN A 80 16.01 -20.65 -9.70
C GLN A 80 16.07 -19.13 -9.59
N LEU A 81 15.45 -18.61 -8.52
CA LEU A 81 15.55 -17.21 -8.17
C LEU A 81 16.89 -16.91 -7.50
N VAL A 82 17.52 -15.80 -7.91
CA VAL A 82 18.65 -15.21 -7.20
C VAL A 82 18.10 -14.24 -6.18
N SER A 83 18.32 -14.53 -4.90
CA SER A 83 17.82 -13.69 -3.81
C SER A 83 18.90 -12.74 -3.31
N ILE A 84 18.55 -11.47 -3.20
CA ILE A 84 19.41 -10.41 -2.64
C ILE A 84 18.65 -9.77 -1.48
N GLU A 85 19.20 -9.85 -0.28
CA GLU A 85 18.62 -9.23 0.91
C GLU A 85 19.22 -7.83 1.12
N LEU A 86 18.33 -6.81 1.13
CA LEU A 86 18.69 -5.44 1.51
C LEU A 86 18.65 -5.31 3.03
N ARG A 87 19.79 -4.97 3.64
CA ARG A 87 19.94 -4.95 5.11
C ARG A 87 19.92 -3.56 5.72
N LYS A 88 20.20 -2.52 4.93
CA LYS A 88 20.27 -1.15 5.45
C LYS A 88 18.91 -0.48 5.44
N VAL A 89 18.47 -0.02 6.62
CA VAL A 89 17.24 0.75 6.78
C VAL A 89 17.54 2.23 6.59
N TYR A 90 16.78 2.90 5.73
CA TYR A 90 16.88 4.34 5.45
C TYR A 90 15.66 5.14 5.91
N ARG A 91 14.52 4.48 6.09
CA ARG A 91 13.25 5.12 6.46
C ARG A 91 13.23 5.61 7.89
N GLN A 92 13.90 4.87 8.79
CA GLN A 92 13.93 5.14 10.23
C GLN A 92 15.38 5.44 10.65
N SER A 93 15.54 6.37 11.59
CA SER A 93 16.84 6.78 12.12
C SER A 93 17.09 6.30 13.57
N ASP A 94 16.04 5.95 14.32
CA ASP A 94 16.17 5.43 15.68
C ASP A 94 16.59 3.95 15.67
N PRO A 95 17.82 3.62 16.12
CA PRO A 95 18.33 2.25 16.09
C PRO A 95 17.56 1.31 17.03
N VAL A 96 17.00 1.83 18.12
CA VAL A 96 16.19 1.04 19.06
C VAL A 96 14.88 0.63 18.41
N PHE A 97 14.23 1.59 17.75
CA PHE A 97 12.97 1.32 17.04
C PHE A 97 13.19 0.39 15.85
N ILE A 98 14.27 0.56 15.08
CA ILE A 98 14.65 -0.35 13.99
C ILE A 98 14.81 -1.77 14.51
N SER A 99 15.52 -1.96 15.64
CA SER A 99 15.69 -3.28 16.24
C SER A 99 14.37 -3.90 16.69
N ILE A 100 13.47 -3.13 17.27
CA ILE A 100 12.13 -3.60 17.65
C ILE A 100 11.34 -4.06 16.42
N LEU A 101 11.36 -3.28 15.34
CA LEU A 101 10.67 -3.62 14.09
C LEU A 101 11.23 -4.91 13.47
N ASP A 102 12.54 -5.11 13.52
CA ASP A 102 13.18 -6.32 13.00
C ASP A 102 12.82 -7.56 13.84
N HIS A 103 12.77 -7.44 15.17
CA HIS A 103 12.30 -8.52 16.04
C HIS A 103 10.82 -8.85 15.79
N ILE A 104 9.96 -7.85 15.54
CA ILE A 104 8.56 -8.08 15.18
C ILE A 104 8.47 -8.80 13.83
N ARG A 105 9.22 -8.32 12.84
CA ARG A 105 9.28 -8.88 11.49
C ARG A 105 9.63 -10.36 11.49
N THR A 106 10.61 -10.74 12.32
CA THR A 106 11.10 -12.12 12.43
C THR A 106 10.34 -12.97 13.47
N SER A 107 9.28 -12.43 14.09
CA SER A 107 8.52 -13.06 15.18
C SER A 107 9.36 -13.47 16.39
N GLN A 108 10.46 -12.76 16.64
CA GLN A 108 11.37 -12.99 17.77
C GLN A 108 11.39 -11.79 18.72
N VAL A 109 10.21 -11.42 19.24
CA VAL A 109 10.03 -10.21 20.05
C VAL A 109 10.38 -10.46 21.52
N PRO A 110 11.48 -9.89 22.04
CA PRO A 110 11.80 -9.95 23.46
C PRO A 110 10.75 -9.20 24.30
N MET A 111 10.54 -9.63 25.54
CA MET A 111 9.63 -8.97 26.48
C MET A 111 10.00 -7.49 26.71
N SER A 112 11.29 -7.18 26.71
CA SER A 112 11.79 -5.79 26.81
C SER A 112 11.29 -4.88 25.70
N ASP A 113 11.16 -5.41 24.48
CA ASP A 113 10.69 -4.64 23.34
C ASP A 113 9.18 -4.42 23.39
N LEU A 114 8.42 -5.44 23.83
CA LEU A 114 6.99 -5.29 24.10
C LEU A 114 6.73 -4.24 25.19
N GLN A 115 7.55 -4.22 26.26
CA GLN A 115 7.44 -3.21 27.32
C GLN A 115 7.69 -1.80 26.77
N LYS A 116 8.70 -1.61 25.92
CA LYS A 116 8.98 -0.30 25.29
C LYS A 116 7.84 0.14 24.38
N LEU A 117 7.27 -0.76 23.57
CA LEU A 117 6.11 -0.46 22.72
C LEU A 117 4.88 -0.10 23.56
N ASN A 118 4.62 -0.85 24.64
CA ASN A 118 3.48 -0.60 25.52
C ASN A 118 3.57 0.74 26.26
N GLN A 119 4.76 1.30 26.46
CA GLN A 119 4.93 2.65 26.99
C GLN A 119 4.40 3.74 26.04
N ARG A 120 4.19 3.43 24.77
CA ARG A 120 3.62 4.33 23.77
C ARG A 120 2.09 4.28 23.73
N VAL A 121 1.46 3.30 24.40
CA VAL A 121 0.00 3.19 24.45
C VAL A 121 -0.57 4.37 25.25
N GLY A 122 -1.42 5.17 24.59
CA GLY A 122 -2.01 6.37 25.20
C GLY A 122 -1.04 7.54 25.37
N ALA A 123 0.16 7.46 24.81
CA ALA A 123 1.09 8.60 24.80
C ALA A 123 0.48 9.76 24.01
N LEU A 124 0.56 10.96 24.60
CA LEU A 124 0.16 12.18 23.91
C LEU A 124 1.25 12.55 22.90
N LEU A 125 0.82 12.94 21.72
CA LEU A 125 1.71 13.54 20.72
C LEU A 125 1.96 15.01 21.09
N ASP A 126 3.18 15.47 20.87
CA ASP A 126 3.49 16.90 20.97
C ASP A 126 2.72 17.68 19.90
N GLU A 127 2.43 18.96 20.15
CA GLU A 127 1.64 19.78 19.20
C GLU A 127 2.23 19.82 17.79
N SER A 128 3.56 19.79 17.66
CA SER A 128 4.26 19.73 16.37
C SER A 128 4.04 18.42 15.65
N ASP A 129 4.04 17.29 16.37
CA ASP A 129 3.91 15.95 15.83
C ASP A 129 2.44 15.56 15.57
N SER A 130 1.50 16.20 16.28
CA SER A 130 0.06 15.95 16.12
C SER A 130 -0.50 16.48 14.80
N LYS A 131 0.11 17.52 14.20
CA LYS A 131 -0.40 18.18 13.00
C LYS A 131 -0.42 17.29 11.73
N LEU A 132 0.47 16.31 11.67
CA LEU A 132 0.57 15.38 10.53
C LEU A 132 0.52 13.91 10.96
N ALA A 133 0.04 13.64 12.17
CA ALA A 133 -0.14 12.29 12.66
C ALA A 133 -1.25 11.59 11.86
N ILE A 134 -0.98 10.36 11.45
CA ILE A 134 -1.96 9.49 10.78
C ILE A 134 -2.34 8.33 11.68
N THR A 135 -3.61 7.93 11.62
CA THR A 135 -4.10 6.75 12.31
C THR A 135 -4.14 5.57 11.34
N LEU A 136 -3.47 4.47 11.70
CA LEU A 136 -3.50 3.22 10.93
C LEU A 136 -4.45 2.23 11.59
N SER A 137 -5.30 1.60 10.79
CA SER A 137 -6.22 0.55 11.24
C SER A 137 -6.31 -0.55 10.20
N THR A 138 -6.53 -1.77 10.64
CA THR A 138 -6.83 -2.93 9.77
C THR A 138 -8.29 -2.94 9.29
N ARG A 139 -9.14 -2.06 9.82
CA ARG A 139 -10.57 -1.98 9.53
C ARG A 139 -10.93 -0.66 8.87
N ARG A 140 -11.57 -0.71 7.71
CA ARG A 140 -12.01 0.46 6.96
C ARG A 140 -13.05 1.27 7.72
N ASP A 141 -14.05 0.63 8.33
CA ASP A 141 -15.10 1.29 9.13
C ASP A 141 -14.53 2.15 10.28
N THR A 142 -13.45 1.68 10.91
CA THR A 142 -12.75 2.44 11.95
C THR A 142 -12.08 3.68 11.38
N VAL A 143 -11.43 3.54 10.21
CA VAL A 143 -10.78 4.67 9.53
C VAL A 143 -11.83 5.71 9.11
N ASP A 144 -12.92 5.28 8.49
CA ASP A 144 -14.01 6.15 8.04
C ASP A 144 -14.60 6.92 9.23
N TYR A 145 -14.89 6.23 10.34
CA TYR A 145 -15.39 6.87 11.57
C TYR A 145 -14.44 7.93 12.13
N ILE A 146 -13.12 7.64 12.16
CA ILE A 146 -12.11 8.59 12.66
C ILE A 146 -12.03 9.80 11.74
N ASN A 147 -11.96 9.57 10.40
CA ASN A 147 -11.88 10.64 9.42
C ASN A 147 -13.12 11.55 9.49
N ASP A 148 -14.32 10.99 9.53
CA ASP A 148 -15.56 11.75 9.66
C ASP A 148 -15.62 12.55 10.96
N SER A 149 -15.15 11.95 12.06
CA SER A 149 -15.13 12.62 13.36
C SER A 149 -14.16 13.80 13.35
N GLN A 150 -12.95 13.64 12.78
CA GLN A 150 -11.98 14.72 12.66
C GLN A 150 -12.47 15.82 11.71
N LEU A 151 -13.09 15.46 10.59
CA LEU A 151 -13.65 16.43 9.64
C LEU A 151 -14.77 17.27 10.28
N LYS A 152 -15.60 16.68 11.15
CA LYS A 152 -16.66 17.39 11.88
C LYS A 152 -16.12 18.41 12.88
N LEU A 153 -14.95 18.16 13.47
CA LEU A 153 -14.31 19.08 14.42
C LEU A 153 -13.73 20.33 13.73
N LEU A 154 -13.44 20.26 12.44
CA LEU A 154 -12.94 21.42 11.70
C LEU A 154 -14.04 22.46 11.49
N PRO A 155 -13.71 23.76 11.61
CA PRO A 155 -14.65 24.84 11.36
C PRO A 155 -15.08 24.90 9.90
N GLY A 156 -16.22 25.58 9.63
CA GLY A 156 -16.75 25.81 8.29
C GLY A 156 -17.60 24.67 7.76
N GLU A 157 -18.29 24.95 6.66
CA GLU A 157 -19.10 23.98 5.95
C GLU A 157 -18.26 23.09 5.04
N PRO A 158 -18.62 21.80 4.90
CA PRO A 158 -17.92 20.91 3.99
C PRO A 158 -18.25 21.23 2.52
N THR A 159 -17.23 21.20 1.68
CA THR A 159 -17.38 21.24 0.22
C THR A 159 -17.51 19.82 -0.30
N LEU A 160 -18.55 19.59 -1.14
CA LEU A 160 -18.81 18.28 -1.75
C LEU A 160 -18.14 18.19 -3.12
N PHE A 161 -17.32 17.18 -3.30
CA PHE A 161 -16.75 16.77 -4.58
C PHE A 161 -17.41 15.48 -5.06
N ARG A 162 -17.89 15.46 -6.31
CA ARG A 162 -18.51 14.30 -6.91
C ARG A 162 -17.60 13.67 -7.95
N GLY A 163 -17.34 12.38 -7.80
CA GLY A 163 -16.63 11.60 -8.80
C GLY A 163 -17.49 11.39 -10.06
N ASN A 164 -16.83 11.18 -11.20
CA ASN A 164 -17.48 10.78 -12.44
C ASN A 164 -16.89 9.43 -12.90
N ILE A 165 -17.78 8.46 -13.17
CA ILE A 165 -17.39 7.14 -13.68
C ILE A 165 -17.77 7.06 -15.14
N GLN A 166 -16.83 6.68 -15.99
CA GLN A 166 -17.08 6.35 -17.40
C GLN A 166 -17.00 4.83 -17.57
N GLY A 167 -18.10 4.22 -18.00
CA GLY A 167 -18.22 2.77 -18.17
C GLY A 167 -18.68 2.04 -16.90
N GLU A 168 -18.54 0.72 -16.91
CA GLU A 168 -18.88 -0.15 -15.77
C GLU A 168 -17.67 -0.28 -14.84
N PHE A 169 -17.79 0.21 -13.62
CA PHE A 169 -16.75 0.11 -12.59
C PHE A 169 -17.38 -0.26 -11.25
N PRO A 170 -16.97 -1.36 -10.62
CA PRO A 170 -17.51 -1.76 -9.32
C PRO A 170 -17.23 -0.71 -8.25
N GLU A 171 -18.24 -0.32 -7.50
CA GLU A 171 -18.12 0.67 -6.43
C GLU A 171 -17.06 0.27 -5.37
N SER A 172 -16.95 -1.03 -5.11
CA SER A 172 -15.94 -1.59 -4.17
C SER A 172 -14.48 -1.39 -4.63
N SER A 173 -14.26 -1.05 -5.90
CA SER A 173 -12.93 -0.84 -6.49
C SER A 173 -12.59 0.65 -6.63
N LEU A 174 -13.48 1.53 -6.18
CA LEU A 174 -13.22 2.97 -6.20
C LEU A 174 -12.10 3.32 -5.22
N PRO A 175 -11.13 4.15 -5.62
CA PRO A 175 -10.03 4.58 -4.76
C PRO A 175 -10.51 5.53 -3.64
N THR A 176 -11.60 6.27 -3.89
CA THR A 176 -12.25 7.20 -2.96
C THR A 176 -13.76 7.06 -3.08
N PRO A 177 -14.55 7.48 -2.08
CA PRO A 177 -16.00 7.58 -2.21
C PRO A 177 -16.41 8.46 -3.41
N MET A 178 -17.55 8.13 -4.05
CA MET A 178 -18.11 8.94 -5.14
C MET A 178 -18.47 10.36 -4.70
N GLU A 179 -18.87 10.52 -3.47
CA GLU A 179 -19.11 11.80 -2.82
C GLU A 179 -18.06 11.99 -1.72
N LEU A 180 -17.16 12.93 -1.94
CA LEU A 180 -16.07 13.24 -1.02
C LEU A 180 -16.32 14.61 -0.40
N TYR A 181 -16.47 14.65 0.91
CA TYR A 181 -16.65 15.88 1.68
C TYR A 181 -15.31 16.34 2.24
N LEU A 182 -14.91 17.55 1.97
CA LEU A 182 -13.66 18.15 2.42
C LEU A 182 -13.89 19.51 3.07
N LYS A 183 -13.00 19.90 3.98
CA LYS A 183 -12.98 21.23 4.59
C LYS A 183 -11.58 21.84 4.53
N THR A 184 -11.52 23.15 4.50
CA THR A 184 -10.25 23.86 4.74
C THR A 184 -9.70 23.47 6.12
N GLY A 185 -8.39 23.20 6.20
CA GLY A 185 -7.71 22.67 7.37
C GLY A 185 -7.71 21.14 7.47
N ALA A 186 -8.41 20.42 6.59
CA ALA A 186 -8.39 18.95 6.59
C ALA A 186 -7.00 18.44 6.16
N GLN A 187 -6.50 17.46 6.92
CA GLN A 187 -5.33 16.69 6.53
C GLN A 187 -5.71 15.69 5.43
N ILE A 188 -4.89 15.57 4.43
CA ILE A 188 -5.07 14.65 3.31
C ILE A 188 -3.82 13.83 3.06
N ILE A 189 -4.00 12.68 2.42
CA ILE A 189 -2.93 11.87 1.84
C ILE A 189 -3.24 11.66 0.35
N PHE A 190 -2.25 11.90 -0.50
CA PHE A 190 -2.40 11.61 -1.92
C PHE A 190 -2.29 10.12 -2.18
N ILE A 191 -3.26 9.57 -2.90
CA ILE A 191 -3.33 8.14 -3.24
C ILE A 191 -2.82 7.84 -4.66
N LYS A 192 -2.31 8.85 -5.36
CA LYS A 192 -1.77 8.72 -6.72
C LYS A 192 -0.64 9.72 -6.93
N ASN A 193 0.35 9.34 -7.76
CA ASN A 193 1.38 10.27 -8.20
C ASN A 193 0.78 11.35 -9.10
N ASP A 194 1.25 12.57 -8.93
CA ASP A 194 0.91 13.67 -9.84
C ASP A 194 1.61 13.52 -11.19
N ILE A 195 0.93 13.94 -12.25
CA ILE A 195 1.49 13.92 -13.61
C ILE A 195 2.61 14.94 -13.77
N GLU A 196 2.49 16.09 -13.09
CA GLU A 196 3.49 17.16 -13.09
C GLU A 196 4.58 16.97 -12.01
N HIS A 197 4.59 15.83 -11.32
CA HIS A 197 5.55 15.49 -10.28
C HIS A 197 5.56 16.42 -9.05
N GLN A 198 4.46 17.10 -8.76
CA GLN A 198 4.36 17.97 -7.58
C GLN A 198 4.22 17.16 -6.28
N TRP A 199 3.59 15.96 -6.34
CA TRP A 199 3.52 15.02 -5.23
C TRP A 199 3.58 13.57 -5.70
N VAL A 200 3.85 12.68 -4.77
CA VAL A 200 3.82 11.23 -4.98
C VAL A 200 2.76 10.57 -4.10
N ASN A 201 2.38 9.36 -4.43
CA ASN A 201 1.49 8.55 -3.59
C ASN A 201 2.05 8.45 -2.16
N GLY A 202 1.21 8.72 -1.16
CA GLY A 202 1.59 8.76 0.25
C GLY A 202 2.03 10.15 0.75
N THR A 203 2.14 11.16 -0.13
CA THR A 203 2.43 12.53 0.31
C THR A 203 1.30 13.05 1.18
N LEU A 204 1.64 13.56 2.37
CA LEU A 204 0.71 14.22 3.27
C LEU A 204 0.58 15.69 2.94
N GLY A 205 -0.60 16.26 3.17
CA GLY A 205 -0.86 17.69 2.98
C GLY A 205 -1.99 18.19 3.85
N THR A 206 -2.18 19.50 3.84
CA THR A 206 -3.33 20.16 4.48
C THR A 206 -4.04 21.03 3.46
N ILE A 207 -5.36 20.96 3.42
CA ILE A 207 -6.17 21.81 2.54
C ILE A 207 -6.17 23.22 3.08
N ILE A 208 -5.66 24.19 2.31
CA ILE A 208 -5.68 25.61 2.71
C ILE A 208 -6.79 26.41 2.05
N GLY A 209 -7.44 25.86 1.00
CA GLY A 209 -8.56 26.47 0.31
C GLY A 209 -9.04 25.63 -0.85
N PHE A 210 -10.14 26.05 -1.46
CA PHE A 210 -10.71 25.47 -2.67
C PHE A 210 -10.78 26.59 -3.71
N ASP A 211 -10.54 26.23 -4.98
CA ASP A 211 -10.69 27.15 -6.11
C ASP A 211 -12.14 27.03 -6.65
N ASP A 212 -12.76 28.16 -6.97
CA ASP A 212 -14.18 28.21 -7.38
C ASP A 212 -14.40 27.75 -8.84
N ASP A 213 -13.35 27.56 -9.62
CA ASP A 213 -13.45 27.13 -11.02
C ASP A 213 -13.41 25.59 -11.15
N ASP A 214 -14.57 25.04 -11.46
CA ASP A 214 -14.86 23.73 -12.03
C ASP A 214 -13.88 22.56 -11.76
N ALA A 215 -14.31 21.65 -10.90
CA ALA A 215 -13.95 20.22 -10.82
C ALA A 215 -12.46 19.83 -10.69
N VAL A 216 -11.52 20.76 -10.71
CA VAL A 216 -10.12 20.59 -10.39
C VAL A 216 -9.80 21.42 -9.16
N SER A 217 -9.95 20.81 -7.99
CA SER A 217 -9.53 21.45 -6.75
C SER A 217 -7.99 21.56 -6.73
N TYR A 218 -7.45 22.72 -7.03
CA TYR A 218 -6.08 23.04 -6.68
C TYR A 218 -6.02 23.25 -5.17
N THR A 219 -5.67 22.21 -4.46
CA THR A 219 -5.33 22.32 -3.06
C THR A 219 -3.91 22.88 -2.99
N HIS A 220 -3.75 24.11 -2.50
CA HIS A 220 -2.43 24.59 -2.12
C HIS A 220 -1.98 23.77 -0.91
N LEU A 221 -0.86 23.06 -1.06
CA LEU A 221 -0.30 22.21 -0.04
C LEU A 221 0.86 22.91 0.63
N THR A 222 0.84 22.94 1.95
CA THR A 222 2.07 23.16 2.70
C THR A 222 2.72 21.79 2.91
N LEU A 223 3.77 21.50 2.16
CA LEU A 223 4.60 20.35 2.44
C LEU A 223 5.46 20.65 3.68
N PRO A 224 5.61 19.72 4.62
CA PRO A 224 6.62 19.86 5.65
C PRO A 224 7.99 19.87 5.00
N THR A 225 8.77 20.93 5.26
CA THR A 225 10.18 21.05 4.86
C THR A 225 11.06 20.13 5.69
#